data_f2489338f04dd3e389ab0cff95c874e5
#
_entry.id   f2489338f04dd3e389ab0cff95c874e5
#
_cell.length_a   1.000
_cell.length_b   1.000
_cell.length_c   1.000
_cell.angle_alpha   90.00
_cell.angle_beta   90.00
_cell.angle_gamma   90.00
#
_symmetry.space_group_name_H-M   'P 1'
#
loop_
_entity.id
_entity.type
_entity.pdbx_description
1 polymer ?
#
loop_
_entity_poly.entity_id
_entity_poly.type
_entity_poly.pdbx_seq_one_letter_code
_entity_poly.pdbx_strand_id
1 'polypeptide(L)'
;MPSSKKTKFLETPNRIKQFVLDGEAVVLGVDGISDFNALHSGRHSEEVQLYAFDVLAMDGDDLRRLPLSMRKANLARLLRVRPEGIFINPFEQGEIGPDLFRKACEFGLEGLVSKHRDRPYQFGRSKHWVKVKNRKHHAFDRVQEAHQTRHASQKRGVYGY
;
A
#
# COMPACT_ATOMS: atom_id res chain seq x y z
N MET A 1 -19.47 20.08 54.33
CA MET A 1 -19.98 19.53 53.07
C MET A 1 -18.81 19.17 52.16
N PRO A 2 -18.46 17.90 52.01
CA PRO A 2 -17.33 17.55 51.13
C PRO A 2 -17.80 17.50 49.67
N SER A 3 -17.10 18.20 48.82
CA SER A 3 -17.27 18.24 47.38
C SER A 3 -17.04 16.86 46.75
N SER A 4 -18.10 16.32 46.16
CA SER A 4 -18.06 15.08 45.38
C SER A 4 -17.17 15.29 44.11
N LYS A 5 -15.96 14.77 44.13
CA LYS A 5 -15.13 14.63 42.92
C LYS A 5 -15.77 13.59 42.00
N LYS A 6 -16.50 14.02 40.99
CA LYS A 6 -16.91 13.16 39.88
C LYS A 6 -15.65 12.62 39.21
N THR A 7 -15.34 11.36 39.45
CA THR A 7 -14.33 10.60 38.70
C THR A 7 -14.85 10.51 37.27
N LYS A 8 -14.22 11.28 36.35
CA LYS A 8 -14.39 11.12 34.92
C LYS A 8 -13.84 9.75 34.58
N PHE A 9 -14.72 8.77 34.37
CA PHE A 9 -14.33 7.55 33.69
C PHE A 9 -13.82 7.98 32.31
N LEU A 10 -12.52 7.78 32.07
CA LEU A 10 -11.94 7.81 30.76
C LEU A 10 -12.59 6.68 29.98
N GLU A 11 -13.56 7.01 29.14
CA GLU A 11 -14.10 6.07 28.17
C GLU A 11 -12.90 5.54 27.37
N THR A 12 -12.63 4.26 27.54
CA THR A 12 -11.67 3.54 26.67
C THR A 12 -12.12 3.78 25.24
N PRO A 13 -11.28 4.35 24.39
CA PRO A 13 -11.66 4.63 23.01
C PRO A 13 -12.19 3.33 22.39
N ASN A 14 -13.40 3.39 21.84
CA ASN A 14 -14.08 2.25 21.24
C ASN A 14 -13.11 1.63 20.23
N ARG A 15 -12.58 0.44 20.56
CA ARG A 15 -11.56 -0.23 19.75
C ARG A 15 -12.21 -0.65 18.44
N ILE A 16 -11.76 -0.14 17.34
CA ILE A 16 -12.21 -0.53 15.99
C ILE A 16 -12.00 -2.04 15.86
N LYS A 17 -13.07 -2.77 15.55
CA LYS A 17 -13.09 -4.25 15.54
C LYS A 17 -12.96 -4.81 14.13
N GLN A 18 -13.44 -4.08 13.14
CA GLN A 18 -13.47 -4.52 11.75
C GLN A 18 -12.98 -3.40 10.84
N PHE A 19 -12.11 -3.74 9.89
CA PHE A 19 -11.62 -2.79 8.90
C PHE A 19 -11.19 -3.50 7.63
N VAL A 20 -11.17 -2.77 6.52
CA VAL A 20 -10.64 -3.22 5.24
C VAL A 20 -9.52 -2.26 4.83
N LEU A 21 -8.33 -2.80 4.65
CA LEU A 21 -7.15 -2.06 4.21
C LEU A 21 -6.84 -2.38 2.74
N ASP A 22 -6.28 -1.40 2.05
CA ASP A 22 -5.58 -1.57 0.79
C ASP A 22 -4.08 -1.35 1.05
N GLY A 23 -3.25 -2.32 0.65
CA GLY A 23 -1.84 -2.35 0.99
C GLY A 23 -1.06 -3.31 0.13
N GLU A 24 0.22 -3.43 0.44
CA GLU A 24 1.14 -4.36 -0.20
C GLU A 24 1.74 -5.29 0.85
N ALA A 25 1.68 -6.60 0.57
CA ALA A 25 2.38 -7.60 1.38
C ALA A 25 3.84 -7.67 0.92
N VAL A 26 4.77 -7.59 1.85
CA VAL A 26 6.20 -7.64 1.58
C VAL A 26 6.91 -8.56 2.55
N VAL A 27 8.03 -9.14 2.12
CA VAL A 27 9.09 -9.66 2.98
C VAL A 27 10.27 -8.72 2.79
N LEU A 28 10.84 -8.21 3.88
CA LEU A 28 12.00 -7.32 3.81
C LEU A 28 13.29 -8.12 3.82
N GLY A 29 14.21 -7.81 2.91
CA GLY A 29 15.57 -8.28 2.96
C GLY A 29 16.36 -7.64 4.11
N VAL A 30 17.59 -8.07 4.30
CA VAL A 30 18.50 -7.55 5.35
C VAL A 30 18.84 -6.07 5.16
N ASP A 31 18.67 -5.55 3.94
CA ASP A 31 18.83 -4.16 3.55
C ASP A 31 17.56 -3.31 3.76
N GLY A 32 16.47 -3.93 4.25
CA GLY A 32 15.17 -3.29 4.44
C GLY A 32 14.39 -3.05 3.14
N ILE A 33 14.85 -3.58 2.01
CA ILE A 33 14.15 -3.51 0.72
C ILE A 33 13.26 -4.74 0.56
N SER A 34 12.11 -4.57 -0.13
CA SER A 34 11.18 -5.67 -0.39
C SER A 34 11.83 -6.75 -1.26
N ASP A 35 11.90 -7.99 -0.74
CA ASP A 35 12.35 -9.17 -1.47
C ASP A 35 11.14 -9.93 -2.04
N PHE A 36 10.93 -9.73 -3.34
CA PHE A 36 9.85 -10.39 -4.07
C PHE A 36 10.03 -11.93 -4.14
N ASN A 37 11.26 -12.42 -4.23
CA ASN A 37 11.52 -13.85 -4.33
C ASN A 37 11.25 -14.53 -2.99
N ALA A 38 11.65 -13.92 -1.87
CA ALA A 38 11.32 -14.39 -0.54
C ALA A 38 9.81 -14.49 -0.34
N LEU A 39 9.05 -13.45 -0.71
CA LEU A 39 7.59 -13.44 -0.65
C LEU A 39 6.98 -14.57 -1.51
N HIS A 40 7.43 -14.73 -2.76
CA HIS A 40 6.87 -15.71 -3.70
C HIS A 40 7.24 -17.16 -3.37
N SER A 41 8.36 -17.37 -2.68
CA SER A 41 8.79 -18.72 -2.30
C SER A 41 7.90 -19.38 -1.25
N GLY A 42 7.11 -18.59 -0.51
CA GLY A 42 6.31 -19.03 0.63
C GLY A 42 7.12 -19.51 1.84
N ARG A 43 8.45 -19.47 1.76
CA ARG A 43 9.34 -19.96 2.85
C ARG A 43 9.43 -19.01 4.03
N HIS A 44 9.08 -17.74 3.81
CA HIS A 44 9.17 -16.64 4.78
C HIS A 44 7.78 -16.12 5.17
N SER A 45 6.79 -17.01 5.26
CA SER A 45 5.40 -16.62 5.55
C SER A 45 5.24 -15.92 6.89
N GLU A 46 6.06 -16.28 7.88
CA GLU A 46 6.07 -15.65 9.22
C GLU A 46 6.69 -14.23 9.22
N GLU A 47 7.44 -13.88 8.16
CA GLU A 47 8.12 -12.59 8.02
C GLU A 47 7.32 -11.61 7.16
N VAL A 48 6.17 -12.04 6.63
CA VAL A 48 5.33 -11.20 5.78
C VAL A 48 4.75 -10.04 6.57
N GLN A 49 4.92 -8.84 6.04
CA GLN A 49 4.39 -7.60 6.58
C GLN A 49 3.43 -6.96 5.59
N LEU A 50 2.37 -6.31 6.08
CA LEU A 50 1.45 -5.53 5.27
C LEU A 50 1.76 -4.03 5.41
N TYR A 51 2.14 -3.39 4.31
CA TYR A 51 2.29 -1.95 4.22
C TYR A 51 1.01 -1.33 3.67
N ALA A 52 0.15 -0.86 4.58
CA ALA A 52 -1.14 -0.29 4.24
C ALA A 52 -0.99 1.14 3.70
N PHE A 53 -1.61 1.43 2.58
CA PHE A 53 -1.61 2.75 1.99
C PHE A 53 -3.02 3.37 1.87
N ASP A 54 -4.08 2.61 2.14
CA ASP A 54 -5.46 3.12 2.19
C ASP A 54 -6.31 2.32 3.17
N VAL A 55 -7.44 2.91 3.62
CA VAL A 55 -8.49 2.23 4.39
C VAL A 55 -9.82 2.43 3.68
N LEU A 56 -10.51 1.32 3.41
CA LEU A 56 -11.71 1.30 2.59
C LEU A 56 -13.00 1.17 3.40
N ALA A 57 -12.92 0.54 4.58
CA ALA A 57 -14.06 0.42 5.51
C ALA A 57 -13.56 0.34 6.96
N MET A 58 -14.39 0.82 7.91
CA MET A 58 -14.15 0.73 9.35
C MET A 58 -15.48 0.55 10.07
N ASP A 59 -15.58 -0.50 10.91
CA ASP A 59 -16.76 -0.83 11.75
C ASP A 59 -18.11 -0.78 11.01
N GLY A 60 -18.11 -1.20 9.72
CA GLY A 60 -19.29 -1.22 8.85
C GLY A 60 -19.47 0.02 7.98
N ASP A 61 -18.73 1.11 8.23
CA ASP A 61 -18.77 2.30 7.40
C ASP A 61 -17.91 2.14 6.16
N ASP A 62 -18.48 2.40 4.98
CA ASP A 62 -17.79 2.43 3.70
C ASP A 62 -17.10 3.79 3.50
N LEU A 63 -15.77 3.81 3.56
CA LEU A 63 -14.96 5.02 3.44
C LEU A 63 -14.54 5.35 1.99
N ARG A 64 -14.84 4.50 1.02
CA ARG A 64 -14.36 4.65 -0.37
C ARG A 64 -14.81 5.96 -1.02
N ARG A 65 -15.95 6.52 -0.61
CA ARG A 65 -16.47 7.80 -1.12
C ARG A 65 -15.77 9.02 -0.55
N LEU A 66 -15.04 8.87 0.55
CA LEU A 66 -14.28 9.96 1.15
C LEU A 66 -13.07 10.34 0.28
N PRO A 67 -12.60 11.60 0.34
CA PRO A 67 -11.32 12.00 -0.23
C PRO A 67 -10.16 11.16 0.31
N LEU A 68 -9.12 10.94 -0.49
CA LEU A 68 -7.94 10.18 -0.08
C LEU A 68 -7.31 10.77 1.20
N SER A 69 -7.26 12.10 1.33
CA SER A 69 -6.74 12.78 2.52
C SER A 69 -7.46 12.35 3.80
N MET A 70 -8.79 12.22 3.75
CA MET A 70 -9.58 11.75 4.90
C MET A 70 -9.36 10.27 5.18
N ARG A 71 -9.25 9.44 4.15
CA ARG A 71 -8.96 8.01 4.31
C ARG A 71 -7.56 7.81 4.91
N LYS A 72 -6.56 8.59 4.48
CA LYS A 72 -5.21 8.60 5.07
C LYS A 72 -5.22 8.99 6.55
N ALA A 73 -6.00 10.00 6.93
CA ALA A 73 -6.16 10.40 8.34
C ALA A 73 -6.82 9.27 9.17
N ASN A 74 -7.85 8.62 8.62
CA ASN A 74 -8.49 7.46 9.25
C ASN A 74 -7.52 6.28 9.39
N LEU A 75 -6.71 5.99 8.37
CA LEU A 75 -5.68 4.95 8.41
C LEU A 75 -4.66 5.23 9.52
N ALA A 76 -4.16 6.47 9.60
CA ALA A 76 -3.22 6.86 10.65
C ALA A 76 -3.82 6.71 12.06
N ARG A 77 -5.11 7.07 12.24
CA ARG A 77 -5.83 6.89 13.50
C ARG A 77 -6.01 5.41 13.85
N LEU A 78 -6.40 4.58 12.88
CA LEU A 78 -6.61 3.14 13.03
C LEU A 78 -5.32 2.44 13.48
N LEU A 79 -4.21 2.73 12.80
CA LEU A 79 -2.93 2.06 13.03
C LEU A 79 -2.06 2.76 14.08
N ARG A 80 -2.58 3.73 14.83
CA ARG A 80 -1.84 4.38 15.93
C ARG A 80 -1.44 3.38 17.01
N VAL A 81 -2.32 2.43 17.33
CA VAL A 81 -2.02 1.25 18.16
C VAL A 81 -1.84 0.11 17.18
N ARG A 82 -0.61 -0.12 16.74
CA ARG A 82 -0.31 -1.06 15.64
C ARG A 82 -0.61 -2.49 16.01
N PRO A 83 -1.38 -3.22 15.20
CA PRO A 83 -1.31 -4.66 15.16
C PRO A 83 0.08 -5.08 14.68
N GLU A 84 0.61 -6.15 15.20
CA GLU A 84 1.86 -6.73 14.72
C GLU A 84 1.78 -7.08 13.23
N GLY A 85 2.85 -6.80 12.49
CA GLY A 85 2.95 -7.09 11.05
C GLY A 85 2.19 -6.11 10.13
N ILE A 86 1.50 -5.08 10.66
CA ILE A 86 0.82 -4.07 9.82
C ILE A 86 1.45 -2.70 10.02
N PHE A 87 1.88 -2.08 8.93
CA PHE A 87 2.55 -0.79 8.90
C PHE A 87 1.84 0.19 7.98
N ILE A 88 1.97 1.49 8.27
CA ILE A 88 1.56 2.53 7.32
C ILE A 88 2.67 2.68 6.29
N ASN A 89 2.32 2.54 5.00
CA ASN A 89 3.27 2.85 3.94
C ASN A 89 3.60 4.35 3.95
N PRO A 90 4.88 4.74 4.10
CA PRO A 90 5.30 6.13 4.06
C PRO A 90 4.85 6.81 2.77
N PHE A 91 4.50 8.09 2.86
CA PHE A 91 4.10 8.88 1.70
C PHE A 91 4.47 10.36 1.88
N GLU A 92 4.73 11.00 0.76
CA GLU A 92 4.97 12.43 0.69
C GLU A 92 3.70 13.18 0.27
N GLN A 93 3.54 14.42 0.76
CA GLN A 93 2.43 15.28 0.42
C GLN A 93 2.93 16.52 -0.33
N GLY A 94 2.11 17.02 -1.26
CA GLY A 94 2.41 18.21 -2.03
C GLY A 94 2.61 17.90 -3.50
N GLU A 95 3.30 18.80 -4.20
CA GLU A 95 3.65 18.61 -5.60
C GLU A 95 4.75 17.56 -5.72
N ILE A 96 4.42 16.44 -6.35
CA ILE A 96 5.35 15.35 -6.59
C ILE A 96 5.98 15.58 -7.95
N GLY A 97 7.20 16.09 -7.92
CA GLY A 97 7.96 16.43 -9.11
C GLY A 97 9.05 15.40 -9.46
N PRO A 98 9.84 15.70 -10.52
CA PRO A 98 10.94 14.85 -10.96
C PRO A 98 11.99 14.55 -9.89
N ASP A 99 12.18 15.47 -8.94
CA ASP A 99 13.17 15.33 -7.87
C ASP A 99 12.82 14.20 -6.90
N LEU A 100 11.55 14.05 -6.54
CA LEU A 100 11.13 12.92 -5.69
C LEU A 100 11.30 11.59 -6.43
N PHE A 101 11.00 11.57 -7.72
CA PHE A 101 11.20 10.37 -8.54
C PHE A 101 12.69 10.01 -8.67
N ARG A 102 13.56 11.01 -8.86
CA ARG A 102 15.01 10.78 -8.88
C ARG A 102 15.49 10.16 -7.57
N LYS A 103 15.10 10.73 -6.42
CA LYS A 103 15.43 10.17 -5.10
C LYS A 103 14.90 8.73 -4.94
N ALA A 104 13.68 8.45 -5.36
CA ALA A 104 13.14 7.09 -5.33
C ALA A 104 13.99 6.10 -6.15
N CYS A 105 14.49 6.52 -7.32
CA CYS A 105 15.42 5.72 -8.13
C CYS A 105 16.77 5.52 -7.44
N GLU A 106 17.31 6.55 -6.79
CA GLU A 106 18.58 6.50 -6.03
C GLU A 106 18.48 5.52 -4.85
N PHE A 107 17.32 5.47 -4.20
CA PHE A 107 17.02 4.49 -3.15
C PHE A 107 16.65 3.09 -3.68
N GLY A 108 16.75 2.85 -4.98
CA GLY A 108 16.46 1.55 -5.58
C GLY A 108 14.98 1.15 -5.54
N LEU A 109 14.05 2.10 -5.44
CA LEU A 109 12.62 1.79 -5.45
C LEU A 109 12.12 1.48 -6.87
N GLU A 110 11.11 0.61 -6.99
CA GLU A 110 10.50 0.23 -8.28
C GLU A 110 9.87 1.44 -9.01
N GLY A 111 9.44 2.46 -8.27
CA GLY A 111 8.83 3.66 -8.80
C GLY A 111 7.97 4.39 -7.78
N LEU A 112 7.15 5.30 -8.27
CA LEU A 112 6.23 6.07 -7.46
C LEU A 112 4.79 5.93 -7.95
N VAL A 113 3.83 6.01 -7.02
CA VAL A 113 2.42 6.15 -7.33
C VAL A 113 1.93 7.47 -6.73
N SER A 114 1.64 8.43 -7.59
CA SER A 114 1.00 9.69 -7.21
C SER A 114 -0.51 9.54 -7.27
N LYS A 115 -1.21 9.93 -6.20
CA LYS A 115 -2.66 9.86 -6.10
C LYS A 115 -3.23 11.23 -5.75
N HIS A 116 -4.28 11.66 -6.45
CA HIS A 116 -4.91 12.95 -6.17
C HIS A 116 -5.61 12.92 -4.80
N ARG A 117 -5.21 13.83 -3.89
CA ARG A 117 -5.61 13.85 -2.47
C ARG A 117 -7.11 14.00 -2.21
N ASP A 118 -7.83 14.69 -3.10
CA ASP A 118 -9.25 15.05 -2.92
C ASP A 118 -10.21 14.12 -3.67
N ARG A 119 -9.69 12.98 -4.20
CA ARG A 119 -10.51 12.03 -4.96
C ARG A 119 -10.93 10.83 -4.11
N PRO A 120 -12.17 10.33 -4.37
CA PRO A 120 -12.64 9.08 -3.79
C PRO A 120 -11.79 7.90 -4.28
N TYR A 121 -11.94 6.77 -3.61
CA TYR A 121 -11.32 5.52 -4.04
C TYR A 121 -11.95 5.04 -5.35
N GLN A 122 -11.12 4.60 -6.26
CA GLN A 122 -11.54 3.99 -7.52
C GLN A 122 -10.81 2.67 -7.68
N PHE A 123 -11.58 1.60 -7.87
CA PHE A 123 -11.03 0.28 -8.16
C PHE A 123 -10.42 0.23 -9.56
N GLY A 124 -9.28 -0.41 -9.70
CA GLY A 124 -8.61 -0.60 -10.98
C GLY A 124 -7.87 0.65 -11.48
N ARG A 125 -7.89 0.87 -12.79
CA ARG A 125 -7.19 2.00 -13.41
C ARG A 125 -7.93 3.32 -13.14
N SER A 126 -7.19 4.34 -12.73
CA SER A 126 -7.72 5.68 -12.50
C SER A 126 -6.82 6.72 -13.17
N LYS A 127 -7.42 7.70 -13.86
CA LYS A 127 -6.71 8.86 -14.41
C LYS A 127 -6.15 9.80 -13.32
N HIS A 128 -6.61 9.62 -12.07
CA HIS A 128 -6.15 10.39 -10.92
C HIS A 128 -5.01 9.69 -10.14
N TRP A 129 -4.53 8.56 -10.66
CA TRP A 129 -3.39 7.82 -10.13
C TRP A 129 -2.33 7.69 -11.21
N VAL A 130 -1.20 8.31 -10.98
CA VAL A 130 -0.08 8.29 -11.93
C VAL A 130 1.00 7.38 -11.36
N LYS A 131 1.24 6.25 -12.03
CA LYS A 131 2.34 5.34 -11.70
C LYS A 131 3.52 5.62 -12.61
N VAL A 132 4.65 6.01 -12.02
CA VAL A 132 5.92 6.20 -12.72
C VAL A 132 6.89 5.12 -12.28
N LYS A 133 7.36 4.32 -13.22
CA LYS A 133 8.26 3.17 -12.95
C LYS A 133 9.71 3.55 -13.16
N ASN A 134 10.56 3.05 -12.27
CA ASN A 134 12.00 3.08 -12.45
C ASN A 134 12.41 2.00 -13.45
N ARG A 135 12.79 2.41 -14.68
CA ARG A 135 13.17 1.48 -15.76
C ARG A 135 14.47 0.74 -15.50
N LYS A 136 15.31 1.23 -14.57
CA LYS A 136 16.56 0.59 -14.18
C LYS A 136 16.39 -0.42 -13.04
N HIS A 137 15.19 -0.52 -12.46
CA HIS A 137 14.92 -1.48 -11.40
C HIS A 137 14.76 -2.88 -11.97
N HIS A 138 15.39 -3.89 -11.35
CA HIS A 138 15.36 -5.29 -11.79
C HIS A 138 13.94 -5.89 -11.96
N ALA A 139 12.95 -5.38 -11.23
CA ALA A 139 11.57 -5.77 -11.43
C ALA A 139 10.97 -5.34 -12.78
N PHE A 140 11.60 -4.35 -13.46
CA PHE A 140 11.16 -3.90 -14.78
C PHE A 140 11.46 -4.95 -15.85
N ASP A 141 12.64 -5.58 -15.80
CA ASP A 141 13.06 -6.60 -16.76
C ASP A 141 12.18 -7.85 -16.68
N ARG A 142 11.82 -8.27 -15.47
CA ARG A 142 10.89 -9.41 -15.23
C ARG A 142 9.52 -9.23 -15.88
N VAL A 143 8.98 -8.02 -15.87
CA VAL A 143 7.70 -7.72 -16.52
C VAL A 143 7.81 -7.81 -18.04
N GLN A 144 8.93 -7.40 -18.62
CA GLN A 144 9.19 -7.52 -20.06
C GLN A 144 9.35 -8.99 -20.48
N GLU A 145 10.09 -9.78 -19.72
CA GLU A 145 10.26 -11.21 -19.98
C GLU A 145 8.93 -11.98 -19.90
N ALA A 146 8.09 -11.68 -18.90
CA ALA A 146 6.75 -12.29 -18.78
C ALA A 146 5.83 -11.91 -19.94
N HIS A 147 5.92 -10.69 -20.47
CA HIS A 147 5.19 -10.27 -21.67
C HIS A 147 5.69 -10.97 -22.93
N GLN A 148 7.01 -11.09 -23.10
CA GLN A 148 7.60 -11.80 -24.24
C GLN A 148 7.26 -13.28 -24.25
N THR A 149 7.26 -13.94 -23.10
CA THR A 149 6.91 -15.36 -22.94
C THR A 149 5.43 -15.61 -23.28
N ARG A 150 4.54 -14.72 -22.88
CA ARG A 150 3.10 -14.81 -23.25
C ARG A 150 2.86 -14.63 -24.74
N HIS A 151 3.57 -13.70 -25.40
CA HIS A 151 3.46 -13.54 -26.85
C HIS A 151 4.09 -14.70 -27.63
N ALA A 152 5.15 -15.31 -27.11
CA ALA A 152 5.78 -16.49 -27.72
C ALA A 152 4.89 -17.73 -27.62
N SER A 153 4.19 -17.93 -26.51
CA SER A 153 3.24 -19.05 -26.36
C SER A 153 1.98 -18.89 -27.19
N GLN A 154 1.46 -17.67 -27.39
CA GLN A 154 0.34 -17.42 -28.30
C GLN A 154 0.69 -17.69 -29.78
N LYS A 155 1.93 -17.42 -30.20
CA LYS A 155 2.36 -17.72 -31.58
C LYS A 155 2.57 -19.21 -31.84
N ARG A 156 2.85 -20.03 -30.82
CA ARG A 156 3.01 -21.49 -30.97
C ARG A 156 1.66 -22.25 -31.01
N GLY A 157 0.57 -21.64 -30.54
CA GLY A 157 -0.77 -22.26 -30.55
C GLY A 157 -1.54 -22.18 -31.87
N VAL A 158 -0.95 -21.59 -32.94
CA VAL A 158 -1.63 -21.39 -34.24
C VAL A 158 -1.22 -22.42 -35.29
N TYR A 159 -0.33 -23.36 -35.01
CA TYR A 159 0.06 -24.43 -35.94
C TYR A 159 -0.13 -25.80 -35.27
N GLY A 160 -1.31 -26.34 -35.36
CA GLY A 160 -1.67 -27.73 -35.03
C GLY A 160 -2.86 -28.12 -35.86
N TYR A 161 -2.64 -28.85 -36.94
CA TYR A 161 -3.66 -29.56 -37.73
C TYR A 161 -4.24 -30.71 -36.90
#